data_52b15d7e53f995630337d5bb51430f5d
#
_entry.id   52b15d7e53f995630337d5bb51430f5d
#
_cell.length_a   1.000
_cell.length_b   1.000
_cell.length_c   1.000
_cell.angle_alpha   90.00
_cell.angle_beta   90.00
_cell.angle_gamma   90.00
#
_symmetry.space_group_name_H-M   'P 1'
#
loop_
_entity.id
_entity.type
_entity.pdbx_description
1 polymer ?
#
loop_
_entity_poly.entity_id
_entity_poly.type
_entity_poly.pdbx_seq_one_letter_code
_entity_poly.pdbx_strand_id
1 'polypeptide(L)'
;GSEMCIRDSLYLLQSQTGSYVPVKQMEKRLSGQLSDEIGIAGTILRQNPELLTTLSRGITFREIKPAQMLNALQQKIQTDFPPLTDVTFELRTVHDSMKEYLSPAFYLTPPMDTGTPNVIYINPAASYQGLELFTTLAHEGFPGHLYQTVTFQRQKSSNIRNLLCTSGFAEGWATYIEPYAYQYAADYIQDPSATELARISWLNRSINLCMYSLLDIEIHYNGWTQAEAASFLKAFGIEDSAVVSEIYQYILETPGNYLKYYWGYLSLLDLRTSEQNRLGQDFDLKAFHNQVLKIGGVQFPVLEKYIDAEF
;
A
#
# COMPACT_ATOMS: atom_id res chain seq x y z
N GLY A 1 -30.40 8.92 1.41
CA GLY A 1 -29.50 10.04 1.67
C GLY A 1 -29.85 11.22 0.77
N SER A 2 -29.68 12.45 1.24
CA SER A 2 -29.91 13.62 0.41
C SER A 2 -28.86 13.65 -0.73
N GLU A 3 -29.19 14.23 -1.89
CA GLU A 3 -28.24 14.43 -3.00
C GLU A 3 -26.96 15.13 -2.56
N MET A 4 -27.02 15.92 -1.50
CA MET A 4 -25.89 16.61 -0.89
C MET A 4 -24.90 15.62 -0.25
N CYS A 5 -25.38 14.60 0.47
CA CYS A 5 -24.52 13.56 1.07
C CYS A 5 -23.79 12.73 0.00
N ILE A 6 -24.47 12.37 -1.09
CA ILE A 6 -23.86 11.63 -2.21
C ILE A 6 -22.76 12.49 -2.90
N ARG A 7 -23.02 13.76 -3.08
CA ARG A 7 -22.06 14.71 -3.69
C ARG A 7 -20.82 14.90 -2.81
N ASP A 8 -21.01 15.01 -1.51
CA ASP A 8 -19.92 15.14 -0.54
C ASP A 8 -19.07 13.86 -0.49
N SER A 9 -19.72 12.68 -0.47
CA SER A 9 -19.03 11.39 -0.54
C SER A 9 -18.22 11.26 -1.84
N LEU A 10 -18.81 11.62 -2.99
CA LEU A 10 -18.09 11.58 -4.27
C LEU A 10 -16.85 12.50 -4.27
N TYR A 11 -16.98 13.72 -3.72
CA TYR A 11 -15.87 14.64 -3.60
C TYR A 11 -14.75 14.07 -2.72
N LEU A 12 -15.11 13.48 -1.56
CA LEU A 12 -14.15 12.85 -0.65
C LEU A 12 -13.43 11.68 -1.34
N LEU A 13 -14.16 10.78 -1.99
CA LEU A 13 -13.58 9.66 -2.71
C LEU A 13 -12.59 10.12 -3.80
N GLN A 14 -12.96 11.13 -4.59
CA GLN A 14 -12.09 11.69 -5.62
C GLN A 14 -10.85 12.39 -5.04
N SER A 15 -11.01 13.15 -3.96
CA SER A 15 -9.90 13.86 -3.33
C SER A 15 -8.90 12.89 -2.66
N GLN A 16 -9.39 11.84 -2.01
CA GLN A 16 -8.55 10.82 -1.36
C GLN A 16 -7.83 9.94 -2.39
N THR A 17 -8.53 9.50 -3.43
CA THR A 17 -7.93 8.62 -4.45
C THR A 17 -7.05 9.36 -5.44
N GLY A 18 -7.22 10.67 -5.62
CA GLY A 18 -6.58 11.43 -6.70
C GLY A 18 -7.02 11.00 -8.11
N SER A 19 -8.22 10.40 -8.23
CA SER A 19 -8.78 9.85 -9.46
C SER A 19 -10.18 10.41 -9.72
N TYR A 20 -10.50 10.61 -10.99
CA TYR A 20 -11.83 11.02 -11.46
C TYR A 20 -12.60 9.89 -12.14
N VAL A 21 -12.12 8.66 -12.04
CA VAL A 21 -12.84 7.47 -12.55
C VAL A 21 -14.20 7.39 -11.86
N PRO A 22 -15.30 7.16 -12.60
CA PRO A 22 -16.62 6.99 -12.02
C PRO A 22 -16.65 5.85 -10.99
N VAL A 23 -17.27 6.09 -9.82
CA VAL A 23 -17.26 5.14 -8.69
C VAL A 23 -17.75 3.75 -9.11
N LYS A 24 -18.76 3.65 -9.97
CA LYS A 24 -19.23 2.36 -10.51
C LYS A 24 -18.18 1.61 -11.36
N GLN A 25 -17.25 2.32 -11.98
CA GLN A 25 -16.14 1.69 -12.67
C GLN A 25 -15.06 1.25 -11.68
N MET A 26 -14.81 2.04 -10.61
CA MET A 26 -13.93 1.62 -9.50
C MET A 26 -14.45 0.34 -8.86
N GLU A 27 -15.74 0.30 -8.49
CA GLU A 27 -16.40 -0.87 -7.92
C GLU A 27 -16.23 -2.12 -8.79
N LYS A 28 -16.50 -1.99 -10.10
CA LYS A 28 -16.34 -3.08 -11.05
C LYS A 28 -14.88 -3.57 -11.14
N ARG A 29 -13.92 -2.64 -11.18
CA ARG A 29 -12.48 -2.98 -11.26
C ARG A 29 -12.02 -3.69 -10.00
N LEU A 30 -12.43 -3.18 -8.81
CA LEU A 30 -12.12 -3.79 -7.52
C LEU A 30 -12.74 -5.19 -7.38
N SER A 31 -14.00 -5.35 -7.76
CA SER A 31 -14.68 -6.66 -7.70
C SER A 31 -14.01 -7.69 -8.61
N GLY A 32 -13.59 -7.30 -9.81
CA GLY A 32 -12.80 -8.16 -10.70
C GLY A 32 -11.46 -8.55 -10.10
N GLN A 33 -10.72 -7.56 -9.57
CA GLN A 33 -9.42 -7.77 -8.93
C GLN A 33 -9.51 -8.72 -7.73
N LEU A 34 -10.52 -8.53 -6.88
CA LEU A 34 -10.77 -9.37 -5.72
C LEU A 34 -11.02 -10.85 -6.13
N SER A 35 -11.84 -11.06 -7.14
CA SER A 35 -12.11 -12.39 -7.69
C SER A 35 -10.86 -13.07 -8.25
N ASP A 36 -10.05 -12.32 -9.01
CA ASP A 36 -8.82 -12.81 -9.62
C ASP A 36 -7.79 -13.21 -8.53
N GLU A 37 -7.59 -12.37 -7.53
CA GLU A 37 -6.63 -12.64 -6.45
C GLU A 37 -7.04 -13.83 -5.57
N ILE A 38 -8.33 -13.97 -5.26
CA ILE A 38 -8.86 -15.15 -4.56
C ILE A 38 -8.62 -16.41 -5.40
N GLY A 39 -8.86 -16.34 -6.71
CA GLY A 39 -8.59 -17.43 -7.64
C GLY A 39 -7.11 -17.85 -7.67
N ILE A 40 -6.20 -16.86 -7.71
CA ILE A 40 -4.75 -17.08 -7.67
C ILE A 40 -4.34 -17.69 -6.32
N ALA A 41 -4.78 -17.13 -5.20
CA ALA A 41 -4.49 -17.63 -3.86
C ALA A 41 -4.96 -19.09 -3.70
N GLY A 42 -6.20 -19.36 -4.10
CA GLY A 42 -6.74 -20.71 -4.09
C GLY A 42 -5.97 -21.70 -4.97
N THR A 43 -5.40 -21.24 -6.08
CA THR A 43 -4.56 -22.08 -6.95
C THR A 43 -3.23 -22.41 -6.29
N ILE A 44 -2.55 -21.42 -5.70
CA ILE A 44 -1.30 -21.61 -4.96
C ILE A 44 -1.50 -22.60 -3.81
N LEU A 45 -2.55 -22.44 -3.01
CA LEU A 45 -2.83 -23.30 -1.86
C LEU A 45 -3.20 -24.74 -2.28
N ARG A 46 -3.89 -24.92 -3.41
CA ARG A 46 -4.16 -26.28 -3.95
C ARG A 46 -2.90 -26.97 -4.46
N GLN A 47 -1.97 -26.22 -5.05
CA GLN A 47 -0.69 -26.76 -5.55
C GLN A 47 0.30 -27.04 -4.43
N ASN A 48 0.19 -26.33 -3.29
CA ASN A 48 1.11 -26.42 -2.16
C ASN A 48 0.31 -26.52 -0.84
N PRO A 49 -0.36 -27.65 -0.58
CA PRO A 49 -1.25 -27.79 0.59
C PRO A 49 -0.53 -27.69 1.94
N GLU A 50 0.80 -27.95 1.98
CA GLU A 50 1.65 -27.78 3.16
C GLU A 50 1.69 -26.32 3.66
N LEU A 51 1.48 -25.33 2.78
CA LEU A 51 1.45 -23.91 3.16
C LEU A 51 0.40 -23.64 4.24
N LEU A 52 -0.76 -24.33 4.19
CA LEU A 52 -1.82 -24.16 5.19
C LEU A 52 -1.33 -24.47 6.61
N THR A 53 -0.47 -25.50 6.73
CA THR A 53 0.12 -25.87 8.02
C THR A 53 1.10 -24.80 8.52
N THR A 54 1.96 -24.29 7.64
CA THR A 54 2.90 -23.21 8.00
C THR A 54 2.15 -21.92 8.34
N LEU A 55 1.15 -21.52 7.53
CA LEU A 55 0.34 -20.34 7.79
C LEU A 55 -0.42 -20.41 9.11
N SER A 56 -0.97 -21.58 9.48
CA SER A 56 -1.68 -21.77 10.75
C SER A 56 -0.76 -21.73 11.97
N ARG A 57 0.51 -22.08 11.83
CA ARG A 57 1.53 -22.03 12.90
C ARG A 57 2.22 -20.67 13.00
N GLY A 58 2.09 -19.85 11.97
CA GLY A 58 2.84 -18.62 11.78
C GLY A 58 4.15 -18.85 11.01
N ILE A 59 4.48 -17.88 10.16
CA ILE A 59 5.70 -17.90 9.34
C ILE A 59 6.91 -17.65 10.23
N THR A 60 7.87 -18.56 10.21
CA THR A 60 9.15 -18.37 10.90
C THR A 60 10.05 -17.45 10.07
N PHE A 61 10.37 -16.30 10.63
CA PHE A 61 11.21 -15.28 10.00
C PHE A 61 12.55 -15.17 10.75
N ARG A 62 13.65 -15.03 9.99
CA ARG A 62 14.96 -14.86 10.59
C ARG A 62 14.98 -13.60 11.47
N GLU A 63 15.46 -13.73 12.70
CA GLU A 63 15.58 -12.61 13.62
C GLU A 63 16.63 -11.61 13.10
N ILE A 64 16.18 -10.43 12.75
CA ILE A 64 16.99 -9.29 12.33
C ILE A 64 16.41 -8.01 12.89
N LYS A 65 17.28 -7.08 13.28
CA LYS A 65 16.87 -5.80 13.87
C LYS A 65 16.30 -4.85 12.80
N PRO A 66 15.41 -3.92 13.16
CA PRO A 66 14.83 -2.95 12.21
C PRO A 66 15.87 -2.21 11.36
N ALA A 67 16.98 -1.78 11.93
CA ALA A 67 18.06 -1.14 11.18
C ALA A 67 18.69 -2.08 10.11
N GLN A 68 18.80 -3.37 10.42
CA GLN A 68 19.29 -4.37 9.46
C GLN A 68 18.27 -4.65 8.36
N MET A 69 16.97 -4.63 8.68
CA MET A 69 15.89 -4.75 7.71
C MET A 69 15.94 -3.60 6.70
N LEU A 70 16.07 -2.36 7.16
CA LEU A 70 16.17 -1.18 6.30
C LEU A 70 17.44 -1.20 5.44
N ASN A 71 18.57 -1.61 5.98
CA ASN A 71 19.81 -1.78 5.20
C ASN A 71 19.65 -2.86 4.12
N ALA A 72 18.99 -3.97 4.44
CA ALA A 72 18.71 -5.02 3.48
C ALA A 72 17.79 -4.54 2.36
N LEU A 73 16.73 -3.79 2.71
CA LEU A 73 15.82 -3.16 1.74
C LEU A 73 16.58 -2.21 0.80
N GLN A 74 17.43 -1.32 1.33
CA GLN A 74 18.24 -0.41 0.50
C GLN A 74 19.13 -1.13 -0.51
N GLN A 75 19.61 -2.33 -0.18
CA GLN A 75 20.40 -3.15 -1.11
C GLN A 75 19.51 -3.82 -2.16
N LYS A 76 18.39 -4.42 -1.73
CA LYS A 76 17.51 -5.20 -2.61
C LYS A 76 16.78 -4.36 -3.65
N ILE A 77 16.35 -3.15 -3.28
CA ILE A 77 15.61 -2.26 -4.18
C ILE A 77 16.45 -1.80 -5.39
N GLN A 78 17.78 -1.90 -5.33
CA GLN A 78 18.66 -1.49 -6.43
C GLN A 78 18.40 -2.25 -7.74
N THR A 79 17.76 -3.42 -7.67
CA THR A 79 17.39 -4.18 -8.86
C THR A 79 16.23 -3.52 -9.61
N ASP A 80 15.23 -3.03 -8.89
CA ASP A 80 13.94 -2.63 -9.46
C ASP A 80 13.70 -1.12 -9.42
N PHE A 81 14.44 -0.39 -8.58
CA PHE A 81 14.24 1.04 -8.32
C PHE A 81 15.49 1.86 -8.60
N PRO A 82 15.36 3.16 -8.93
CA PRO A 82 16.49 4.05 -9.09
C PRO A 82 17.36 4.11 -7.83
N PRO A 83 18.69 4.25 -7.97
CA PRO A 83 19.56 4.38 -6.81
C PRO A 83 19.26 5.68 -6.05
N LEU A 84 19.15 5.60 -4.73
CA LEU A 84 19.03 6.73 -3.84
C LEU A 84 20.17 6.68 -2.81
N THR A 85 21.24 7.46 -3.05
CA THR A 85 22.42 7.53 -2.19
C THR A 85 22.30 8.65 -1.16
N ASP A 86 23.14 8.62 -0.14
CA ASP A 86 23.30 9.70 0.85
C ASP A 86 21.99 10.10 1.53
N VAL A 87 21.17 9.11 1.89
CA VAL A 87 19.95 9.32 2.68
C VAL A 87 20.27 9.11 4.14
N THR A 88 20.08 10.17 4.93
CA THR A 88 20.17 10.09 6.38
C THR A 88 18.78 9.97 6.97
N PHE A 89 18.62 9.05 7.91
CA PHE A 89 17.39 8.88 8.67
C PHE A 89 17.68 8.40 10.10
N GLU A 90 16.75 8.65 10.99
CA GLU A 90 16.81 8.21 12.37
C GLU A 90 15.72 7.16 12.62
N LEU A 91 16.07 6.15 13.43
CA LEU A 91 15.09 5.23 14.00
C LEU A 91 14.77 5.66 15.43
N ARG A 92 13.51 5.84 15.71
CA ARG A 92 13.01 6.16 17.04
C ARG A 92 11.97 5.14 17.46
N THR A 93 11.82 4.96 18.77
CA THR A 93 10.81 4.05 19.33
C THR A 93 9.59 4.85 19.74
N VAL A 94 8.41 4.30 19.46
CA VAL A 94 7.13 4.83 19.95
C VAL A 94 7.11 4.78 21.48
N HIS A 95 6.58 5.84 22.11
CA HIS A 95 6.40 5.87 23.57
C HIS A 95 5.42 4.77 24.03
N ASP A 96 5.67 4.20 25.20
CA ASP A 96 4.90 3.06 25.73
C ASP A 96 3.38 3.31 25.78
N SER A 97 2.96 4.52 26.13
CA SER A 97 1.55 4.91 26.20
C SER A 97 0.83 4.97 24.84
N MET A 98 1.57 4.89 23.74
CA MET A 98 1.03 5.00 22.36
C MET A 98 1.06 3.66 21.62
N LYS A 99 1.69 2.63 22.17
CA LYS A 99 1.93 1.35 21.50
C LYS A 99 0.66 0.66 21.00
N GLU A 100 -0.42 0.74 21.78
CA GLU A 100 -1.70 0.07 21.48
C GLU A 100 -2.47 0.75 20.35
N TYR A 101 -2.12 2.00 20.02
CA TYR A 101 -2.87 2.84 19.08
C TYR A 101 -2.15 3.09 17.76
N LEU A 102 -0.90 2.66 17.64
CA LEU A 102 -0.08 2.98 16.46
C LEU A 102 0.31 1.72 15.69
N SER A 103 0.46 1.90 14.37
CA SER A 103 0.96 0.90 13.43
C SER A 103 2.34 0.36 13.83
N PRO A 104 2.79 -0.76 13.24
CA PRO A 104 4.11 -1.37 13.51
C PRO A 104 5.28 -0.42 13.31
N ALA A 105 5.19 0.44 12.33
CA ALA A 105 6.10 1.56 12.09
C ALA A 105 5.37 2.68 11.34
N PHE A 106 5.94 3.89 11.36
CA PHE A 106 5.50 5.00 10.51
C PHE A 106 6.64 5.97 10.24
N TYR A 107 6.64 6.54 9.04
CA TYR A 107 7.56 7.58 8.64
C TYR A 107 6.99 8.96 8.97
N LEU A 108 7.78 9.79 9.63
CA LEU A 108 7.45 11.18 9.87
C LEU A 108 8.15 12.06 8.83
N THR A 109 7.37 12.65 7.94
CA THR A 109 7.86 13.59 6.92
C THR A 109 8.54 14.77 7.59
N PRO A 110 9.78 15.11 7.21
CA PRO A 110 10.49 16.24 7.80
C PRO A 110 9.86 17.58 7.41
N PRO A 111 10.17 18.66 8.15
CA PRO A 111 9.78 19.99 7.75
C PRO A 111 10.26 20.32 6.33
N MET A 112 9.41 20.96 5.56
CA MET A 112 9.63 21.21 4.13
C MET A 112 10.83 22.11 3.85
N ASP A 113 11.12 23.04 4.74
CA ASP A 113 12.21 24.02 4.62
C ASP A 113 13.60 23.40 4.87
N THR A 114 13.69 22.41 5.75
CA THR A 114 14.94 21.74 6.10
C THR A 114 15.13 20.40 5.40
N GLY A 115 14.05 19.68 5.08
CA GLY A 115 14.10 18.33 4.50
C GLY A 115 14.72 17.29 5.43
N THR A 116 14.99 17.63 6.68
CA THR A 116 15.60 16.77 7.70
C THR A 116 15.13 17.15 9.11
N PRO A 117 15.20 16.23 10.10
CA PRO A 117 15.55 14.82 9.98
C PRO A 117 14.42 13.98 9.36
N ASN A 118 14.79 12.95 8.58
CA ASN A 118 13.88 11.87 8.24
C ASN A 118 13.80 10.93 9.44
N VAL A 119 12.62 10.63 9.93
CA VAL A 119 12.44 9.77 11.11
C VAL A 119 11.46 8.65 10.83
N ILE A 120 11.86 7.41 11.09
CA ILE A 120 10.96 6.27 11.13
C ILE A 120 10.78 5.87 12.59
N TYR A 121 9.54 5.87 13.05
CA TYR A 121 9.18 5.38 14.37
C TYR A 121 8.86 3.88 14.29
N ILE A 122 9.39 3.12 15.23
CA ILE A 122 9.14 1.68 15.37
C ILE A 122 8.28 1.47 16.60
N ASN A 123 7.20 0.74 16.43
CA ASN A 123 6.38 0.29 17.55
C ASN A 123 6.94 -1.05 18.08
N PRO A 124 7.45 -1.11 19.30
CA PRO A 124 8.08 -2.31 19.84
C PRO A 124 7.09 -3.33 20.42
N ALA A 125 5.79 -3.22 20.10
CA ALA A 125 4.82 -4.23 20.51
C ALA A 125 5.23 -5.61 19.98
N ALA A 126 5.13 -6.64 20.82
CA ALA A 126 5.61 -7.99 20.50
C ALA A 126 4.90 -8.65 19.30
N SER A 127 3.69 -8.17 18.97
CA SER A 127 2.93 -8.62 17.80
C SER A 127 3.54 -8.19 16.47
N TYR A 128 4.35 -7.12 16.45
CA TYR A 128 4.88 -6.52 15.23
C TYR A 128 6.33 -6.95 14.99
N GLN A 129 6.52 -8.14 14.46
CA GLN A 129 7.85 -8.72 14.22
C GLN A 129 7.91 -9.46 12.87
N GLY A 130 9.10 -9.88 12.49
CA GLY A 130 9.30 -10.76 11.35
C GLY A 130 8.84 -10.16 10.02
N LEU A 131 8.04 -10.91 9.28
CA LEU A 131 7.56 -10.53 7.95
C LEU A 131 6.75 -9.24 7.96
N GLU A 132 5.85 -9.10 8.94
CA GLU A 132 4.99 -7.90 9.04
C GLU A 132 5.82 -6.64 9.26
N LEU A 133 6.77 -6.65 10.18
CA LEU A 133 7.65 -5.50 10.41
C LEU A 133 8.53 -5.21 9.19
N PHE A 134 9.06 -6.25 8.52
CA PHE A 134 9.89 -6.07 7.32
C PHE A 134 9.12 -5.37 6.20
N THR A 135 7.90 -5.81 5.91
CA THR A 135 7.06 -5.22 4.86
C THR A 135 6.54 -3.83 5.23
N THR A 136 6.23 -3.60 6.51
CA THR A 136 5.90 -2.25 7.00
C THR A 136 7.10 -1.31 6.87
N LEU A 137 8.32 -1.75 7.20
CA LEU A 137 9.53 -0.93 7.00
C LEU A 137 9.84 -0.67 5.53
N ALA A 138 9.42 -1.53 4.62
CA ALA A 138 9.49 -1.24 3.19
C ALA A 138 8.49 -0.15 2.80
N HIS A 139 7.25 -0.23 3.28
CA HIS A 139 6.20 0.76 3.07
C HIS A 139 6.60 2.15 3.61
N GLU A 140 7.11 2.21 4.84
CA GLU A 140 7.49 3.46 5.48
C GLU A 140 8.87 3.98 5.06
N GLY A 141 9.79 3.10 4.71
CA GLY A 141 11.18 3.41 4.42
C GLY A 141 11.57 3.25 2.95
N PHE A 142 12.10 2.07 2.58
CA PHE A 142 12.67 1.78 1.27
C PHE A 142 11.98 0.59 0.60
N PRO A 143 11.37 0.79 -0.59
CA PRO A 143 11.30 2.02 -1.42
C PRO A 143 10.01 2.82 -1.22
N GLY A 144 9.37 2.79 -0.05
CA GLY A 144 8.09 3.45 0.25
C GLY A 144 8.19 4.95 0.54
N HIS A 145 7.52 5.41 1.61
CA HIS A 145 7.29 6.83 1.89
C HIS A 145 8.57 7.67 2.05
N LEU A 146 9.56 7.20 2.81
CA LEU A 146 10.83 7.93 2.97
C LEU A 146 11.54 8.07 1.63
N TYR A 147 11.66 6.98 0.88
CA TYR A 147 12.30 6.97 -0.43
C TYR A 147 11.57 7.90 -1.42
N GLN A 148 10.24 7.86 -1.47
CA GLN A 148 9.40 8.73 -2.28
C GLN A 148 9.63 10.21 -1.92
N THR A 149 9.57 10.55 -0.64
CA THR A 149 9.72 11.92 -0.14
C THR A 149 11.09 12.49 -0.47
N VAL A 150 12.16 11.77 -0.16
CA VAL A 150 13.54 12.23 -0.42
C VAL A 150 13.82 12.35 -1.91
N THR A 151 13.33 11.41 -2.72
CA THR A 151 13.48 11.48 -4.18
C THR A 151 12.81 12.71 -4.76
N PHE A 152 11.59 13.02 -4.32
CA PHE A 152 10.86 14.21 -4.77
C PHE A 152 11.51 15.51 -4.28
N GLN A 153 11.92 15.61 -3.02
CA GLN A 153 12.58 16.79 -2.47
C GLN A 153 13.86 17.15 -3.23
N ARG A 154 14.61 16.15 -3.72
CA ARG A 154 15.83 16.38 -4.52
C ARG A 154 15.57 17.03 -5.89
N GLN A 155 14.34 17.01 -6.37
CA GLN A 155 13.95 17.71 -7.60
C GLN A 155 13.93 19.24 -7.43
N LYS A 156 13.97 19.75 -6.18
CA LYS A 156 13.89 21.20 -5.86
C LYS A 156 12.67 21.85 -6.52
N SER A 157 11.56 21.13 -6.53
CA SER A 157 10.28 21.64 -7.02
C SER A 157 9.81 22.86 -6.23
N SER A 158 8.85 23.62 -6.77
CA SER A 158 8.28 24.75 -6.03
C SER A 158 7.61 24.28 -4.73
N ASN A 159 7.61 25.14 -3.69
CA ASN A 159 7.05 24.80 -2.38
C ASN A 159 5.59 24.33 -2.44
N ILE A 160 4.80 24.89 -3.35
CA ILE A 160 3.41 24.46 -3.54
C ILE A 160 3.30 22.97 -3.94
N ARG A 161 4.25 22.45 -4.69
CA ARG A 161 4.28 21.04 -5.10
C ARG A 161 4.50 20.08 -3.92
N ASN A 162 5.24 20.52 -2.89
CA ASN A 162 5.43 19.75 -1.67
C ASN A 162 4.16 19.75 -0.79
N LEU A 163 3.28 20.74 -0.94
CA LEU A 163 2.02 20.84 -0.19
C LEU A 163 0.85 20.13 -0.87
N LEU A 164 0.89 19.95 -2.19
CA LEU A 164 -0.21 19.42 -2.99
C LEU A 164 -0.02 17.93 -3.34
N CYS A 165 0.41 17.12 -2.36
CA CYS A 165 0.44 15.67 -2.54
C CYS A 165 -0.96 15.07 -2.35
N THR A 166 -1.43 14.27 -3.30
CA THR A 166 -2.67 13.51 -3.13
C THR A 166 -2.40 12.25 -2.31
N SER A 167 -3.29 11.96 -1.36
CA SER A 167 -3.16 10.77 -0.51
C SER A 167 -3.12 9.48 -1.32
N GLY A 168 -3.95 9.39 -2.38
CA GLY A 168 -3.97 8.22 -3.28
C GLY A 168 -2.65 7.99 -4.02
N PHE A 169 -1.90 9.05 -4.34
CA PHE A 169 -0.55 8.89 -4.90
C PHE A 169 0.45 8.42 -3.82
N ALA A 170 0.44 9.04 -2.65
CA ALA A 170 1.40 8.71 -1.59
C ALA A 170 1.22 7.28 -1.09
N GLU A 171 0.02 6.92 -0.66
CA GLU A 171 -0.33 5.60 -0.17
C GLU A 171 -0.33 4.54 -1.29
N GLY A 172 -0.80 4.96 -2.49
CA GLY A 172 -0.78 4.10 -3.67
C GLY A 172 0.64 3.67 -4.05
N TRP A 173 1.62 4.60 -4.00
CA TRP A 173 3.03 4.26 -4.21
C TRP A 173 3.54 3.29 -3.15
N ALA A 174 3.32 3.59 -1.86
CA ALA A 174 3.78 2.73 -0.78
C ALA A 174 3.10 1.34 -0.80
N THR A 175 1.86 1.23 -1.28
CA THR A 175 1.19 -0.05 -1.52
C THR A 175 1.72 -0.74 -2.79
N TYR A 176 2.00 0.02 -3.85
CA TYR A 176 2.54 -0.50 -5.12
C TYR A 176 3.90 -1.19 -4.94
N ILE A 177 4.68 -0.78 -3.97
CA ILE A 177 5.98 -1.41 -3.68
C ILE A 177 5.86 -2.62 -2.74
N GLU A 178 4.72 -2.83 -2.06
CA GLU A 178 4.57 -3.95 -1.12
C GLU A 178 4.81 -5.33 -1.76
N PRO A 179 4.31 -5.68 -2.97
CA PRO A 179 4.64 -6.97 -3.59
C PRO A 179 6.14 -7.21 -3.77
N TYR A 180 6.93 -6.17 -4.05
CA TYR A 180 8.39 -6.28 -4.08
C TYR A 180 8.94 -6.54 -2.68
N ALA A 181 8.40 -5.85 -1.66
CA ALA A 181 8.81 -6.05 -0.27
C ALA A 181 8.59 -7.50 0.20
N TYR A 182 7.43 -8.07 -0.11
CA TYR A 182 7.16 -9.49 0.18
C TYR A 182 8.12 -10.42 -0.58
N GLN A 183 8.41 -10.16 -1.85
CA GLN A 183 9.39 -10.91 -2.61
C GLN A 183 10.80 -10.83 -1.98
N TYR A 184 11.23 -9.64 -1.56
CA TYR A 184 12.51 -9.47 -0.87
C TYR A 184 12.55 -10.16 0.50
N ALA A 185 11.41 -10.21 1.20
CA ALA A 185 11.28 -10.86 2.49
C ALA A 185 11.46 -12.38 2.41
N ALA A 186 11.22 -13.01 1.24
CA ALA A 186 11.37 -14.45 1.05
C ALA A 186 12.75 -14.97 1.47
N ASP A 187 13.83 -14.20 1.28
CA ASP A 187 15.20 -14.57 1.70
C ASP A 187 15.37 -14.68 3.22
N TYR A 188 14.40 -14.22 3.98
CA TYR A 188 14.41 -14.22 5.45
C TYR A 188 13.39 -15.18 6.06
N ILE A 189 12.51 -15.76 5.26
CA ILE A 189 11.57 -16.79 5.68
C ILE A 189 12.34 -18.11 5.81
N GLN A 190 12.23 -18.75 6.97
CA GLN A 190 12.92 -20.02 7.27
C GLN A 190 12.00 -21.22 6.96
N ASP A 191 11.66 -21.38 5.68
CA ASP A 191 10.82 -22.46 5.19
C ASP A 191 11.23 -22.80 3.74
N PRO A 192 11.21 -24.08 3.33
CA PRO A 192 11.49 -24.46 1.94
C PRO A 192 10.59 -23.79 0.90
N SER A 193 9.35 -23.45 1.29
CA SER A 193 8.35 -22.77 0.44
C SER A 193 8.33 -21.25 0.65
N ALA A 194 9.47 -20.64 0.98
CA ALA A 194 9.56 -19.21 1.34
C ALA A 194 8.98 -18.27 0.27
N THR A 195 9.20 -18.57 -1.00
CA THR A 195 8.69 -17.77 -2.12
C THR A 195 7.15 -17.80 -2.19
N GLU A 196 6.57 -19.00 -2.05
CA GLU A 196 5.13 -19.21 -2.06
C GLU A 196 4.47 -18.59 -0.82
N LEU A 197 5.12 -18.72 0.36
CA LEU A 197 4.67 -18.09 1.61
C LEU A 197 4.68 -16.57 1.50
N ALA A 198 5.71 -15.99 0.94
CA ALA A 198 5.78 -14.55 0.69
C ALA A 198 4.67 -14.10 -0.28
N ARG A 199 4.47 -14.85 -1.37
CA ARG A 199 3.44 -14.56 -2.37
C ARG A 199 2.02 -14.67 -1.80
N ILE A 200 1.71 -15.72 -1.04
CA ILE A 200 0.39 -15.87 -0.43
C ILE A 200 0.14 -14.82 0.66
N SER A 201 1.17 -14.41 1.38
CA SER A 201 1.08 -13.33 2.37
C SER A 201 0.77 -11.98 1.71
N TRP A 202 1.40 -11.67 0.57
CA TRP A 202 1.04 -10.50 -0.22
C TRP A 202 -0.41 -10.59 -0.72
N LEU A 203 -0.82 -11.71 -1.30
CA LEU A 203 -2.21 -11.89 -1.77
C LEU A 203 -3.22 -11.70 -0.64
N ASN A 204 -2.95 -12.23 0.55
CA ASN A 204 -3.81 -11.99 1.72
C ASN A 204 -3.90 -10.51 2.08
N ARG A 205 -2.79 -9.78 2.07
CA ARG A 205 -2.75 -8.32 2.29
C ARG A 205 -3.55 -7.58 1.22
N SER A 206 -3.36 -7.91 -0.05
CA SER A 206 -4.01 -7.31 -1.20
C SER A 206 -5.53 -7.56 -1.19
N ILE A 207 -5.96 -8.81 -0.95
CA ILE A 207 -7.36 -9.19 -0.82
C ILE A 207 -8.05 -8.39 0.30
N ASN A 208 -7.41 -8.24 1.46
CA ASN A 208 -7.97 -7.45 2.56
C ASN A 208 -8.11 -5.97 2.19
N LEU A 209 -7.10 -5.35 1.58
CA LEU A 209 -7.19 -3.96 1.13
C LEU A 209 -8.28 -3.77 0.06
N CYS A 210 -8.41 -4.72 -0.87
CA CYS A 210 -9.43 -4.69 -1.90
C CYS A 210 -10.84 -4.83 -1.31
N MET A 211 -11.01 -5.77 -0.39
CA MET A 211 -12.28 -6.01 0.33
C MET A 211 -12.73 -4.77 1.10
N TYR A 212 -11.81 -4.14 1.85
CA TYR A 212 -12.13 -2.92 2.61
C TYR A 212 -12.37 -1.72 1.68
N SER A 213 -11.70 -1.66 0.53
CA SER A 213 -11.96 -0.62 -0.49
C SER A 213 -13.33 -0.76 -1.13
N LEU A 214 -13.81 -1.99 -1.34
CA LEU A 214 -15.18 -2.25 -1.78
C LEU A 214 -16.19 -1.83 -0.71
N LEU A 215 -15.96 -2.21 0.56
CA LEU A 215 -16.82 -1.78 1.67
C LEU A 215 -16.89 -0.25 1.80
N ASP A 216 -15.78 0.45 1.57
CA ASP A 216 -15.73 1.90 1.59
C ASP A 216 -16.68 2.50 0.52
N ILE A 217 -16.68 1.98 -0.70
CA ILE A 217 -17.61 2.36 -1.77
C ILE A 217 -19.07 2.00 -1.39
N GLU A 218 -19.27 0.77 -0.92
CA GLU A 218 -20.62 0.28 -0.63
C GLU A 218 -21.29 1.05 0.52
N ILE A 219 -20.54 1.41 1.54
CA ILE A 219 -21.05 2.19 2.69
C ILE A 219 -21.28 3.65 2.28
N HIS A 220 -20.29 4.31 1.67
CA HIS A 220 -20.34 5.75 1.44
C HIS A 220 -21.08 6.17 0.17
N TYR A 221 -21.04 5.36 -0.87
CA TYR A 221 -21.67 5.67 -2.15
C TYR A 221 -23.00 4.93 -2.36
N ASN A 222 -23.05 3.64 -2.02
CA ASN A 222 -24.25 2.83 -2.18
C ASN A 222 -25.16 2.83 -0.94
N GLY A 223 -24.68 3.31 0.22
CA GLY A 223 -25.44 3.47 1.45
C GLY A 223 -25.69 2.17 2.21
N TRP A 224 -24.76 1.21 2.12
CA TRP A 224 -24.91 -0.05 2.85
C TRP A 224 -25.03 0.16 4.35
N THR A 225 -25.96 -0.58 4.93
CA THR A 225 -26.13 -0.74 6.37
C THR A 225 -25.09 -1.71 6.94
N GLN A 226 -24.92 -1.71 8.26
CA GLN A 226 -24.05 -2.68 8.93
C GLN A 226 -24.47 -4.15 8.65
N ALA A 227 -25.78 -4.43 8.45
CA ALA A 227 -26.26 -5.77 8.13
C ALA A 227 -25.83 -6.22 6.72
N GLU A 228 -25.81 -5.33 5.75
CA GLU A 228 -25.31 -5.61 4.40
C GLU A 228 -23.80 -5.81 4.41
N ALA A 229 -23.05 -4.96 5.12
CA ALA A 229 -21.63 -5.13 5.34
C ALA A 229 -21.30 -6.46 6.04
N ALA A 230 -22.09 -6.86 7.06
CA ALA A 230 -21.95 -8.16 7.72
C ALA A 230 -22.14 -9.34 6.75
N SER A 231 -23.13 -9.25 5.87
CA SER A 231 -23.40 -10.29 4.86
C SER A 231 -22.25 -10.42 3.87
N PHE A 232 -21.62 -9.32 3.48
CA PHE A 232 -20.44 -9.30 2.63
C PHE A 232 -19.23 -9.90 3.35
N LEU A 233 -18.91 -9.44 4.57
CA LEU A 233 -17.77 -9.88 5.37
C LEU A 233 -17.83 -11.38 5.72
N LYS A 234 -19.04 -11.92 5.88
CA LYS A 234 -19.25 -13.36 6.11
C LYS A 234 -18.66 -14.23 5.00
N ALA A 235 -18.67 -13.78 3.73
CA ALA A 235 -18.06 -14.50 2.63
C ALA A 235 -16.52 -14.66 2.78
N PHE A 236 -15.90 -13.84 3.63
CA PHE A 236 -14.47 -13.87 3.95
C PHE A 236 -14.19 -14.50 5.33
N GLY A 237 -15.21 -15.12 5.97
CA GLY A 237 -15.07 -15.76 7.26
C GLY A 237 -15.07 -14.80 8.45
N ILE A 238 -15.44 -13.52 8.26
CA ILE A 238 -15.57 -12.53 9.32
C ILE A 238 -17.03 -12.52 9.78
N GLU A 239 -17.32 -13.28 10.84
CA GLU A 239 -18.69 -13.48 11.35
C GLU A 239 -18.89 -12.92 12.77
N ASP A 240 -17.82 -12.59 13.50
CA ASP A 240 -17.94 -12.01 14.85
C ASP A 240 -18.58 -10.63 14.77
N SER A 241 -19.69 -10.46 15.48
CA SER A 241 -20.51 -9.23 15.42
C SER A 241 -19.79 -7.99 15.97
N ALA A 242 -18.89 -8.17 16.95
CA ALA A 242 -18.11 -7.06 17.48
C ALA A 242 -17.04 -6.60 16.46
N VAL A 243 -16.36 -7.55 15.81
CA VAL A 243 -15.40 -7.27 14.75
C VAL A 243 -16.08 -6.61 13.55
N VAL A 244 -17.23 -7.12 13.11
CA VAL A 244 -18.03 -6.52 12.03
C VAL A 244 -18.43 -5.08 12.37
N SER A 245 -18.90 -4.84 13.62
CA SER A 245 -19.28 -3.49 14.07
C SER A 245 -18.09 -2.53 14.06
N GLU A 246 -16.94 -2.99 14.53
CA GLU A 246 -15.70 -2.19 14.53
C GLU A 246 -15.25 -1.82 13.11
N ILE A 247 -15.23 -2.80 12.19
CA ILE A 247 -14.90 -2.56 10.78
C ILE A 247 -15.87 -1.56 10.16
N TYR A 248 -17.16 -1.76 10.33
CA TYR A 248 -18.19 -0.88 9.78
C TYR A 248 -18.05 0.55 10.31
N GLN A 249 -17.90 0.71 11.63
CA GLN A 249 -17.74 2.01 12.28
C GLN A 249 -16.46 2.73 11.81
N TYR A 250 -15.34 2.01 11.74
CA TYR A 250 -14.07 2.58 11.28
C TYR A 250 -14.17 3.10 9.84
N ILE A 251 -14.77 2.32 8.94
CA ILE A 251 -14.96 2.75 7.55
C ILE A 251 -15.91 3.94 7.48
N LEU A 252 -17.01 3.91 8.24
CA LEU A 252 -18.00 4.99 8.28
C LEU A 252 -17.39 6.33 8.74
N GLU A 253 -16.44 6.29 9.69
CA GLU A 253 -15.76 7.47 10.22
C GLU A 253 -14.62 7.98 9.33
N THR A 254 -14.10 7.15 8.42
CA THR A 254 -12.92 7.45 7.62
C THR A 254 -13.15 7.23 6.12
N PRO A 255 -14.04 8.01 5.48
CA PRO A 255 -14.41 7.80 4.06
C PRO A 255 -13.22 7.93 3.12
N GLY A 256 -13.08 6.96 2.20
CA GLY A 256 -12.00 6.89 1.20
C GLY A 256 -10.67 6.40 1.77
N ASN A 257 -10.60 6.01 3.05
CA ASN A 257 -9.35 5.66 3.69
C ASN A 257 -8.69 4.43 3.05
N TYR A 258 -9.43 3.35 2.83
CA TYR A 258 -8.87 2.15 2.19
C TYR A 258 -8.69 2.33 0.68
N LEU A 259 -9.55 3.11 0.05
CA LEU A 259 -9.45 3.43 -1.38
C LEU A 259 -8.16 4.17 -1.74
N LYS A 260 -7.66 5.09 -0.91
CA LYS A 260 -6.40 5.78 -1.19
C LYS A 260 -5.22 4.82 -1.34
N TYR A 261 -5.20 3.72 -0.55
CA TYR A 261 -4.19 2.67 -0.65
C TYR A 261 -4.37 1.82 -1.91
N TYR A 262 -5.52 1.19 -2.02
CA TYR A 262 -5.69 0.13 -3.00
C TYR A 262 -6.02 0.65 -4.40
N TRP A 263 -6.87 1.68 -4.52
CA TRP A 263 -7.09 2.34 -5.80
C TRP A 263 -5.84 3.03 -6.31
N GLY A 264 -5.07 3.64 -5.42
CA GLY A 264 -3.76 4.22 -5.74
C GLY A 264 -2.78 3.17 -6.27
N TYR A 265 -2.71 2.01 -5.61
CA TYR A 265 -1.95 0.85 -6.08
C TYR A 265 -2.35 0.40 -7.49
N LEU A 266 -3.65 0.18 -7.71
CA LEU A 266 -4.17 -0.24 -9.01
C LEU A 266 -3.88 0.79 -10.10
N SER A 267 -4.03 2.08 -9.80
CA SER A 267 -3.75 3.16 -10.76
C SER A 267 -2.28 3.15 -11.20
N LEU A 268 -1.33 2.94 -10.29
CA LEU A 268 0.09 2.81 -10.64
C LEU A 268 0.40 1.52 -11.41
N LEU A 269 -0.27 0.43 -11.06
CA LEU A 269 -0.14 -0.85 -11.76
C LEU A 269 -0.66 -0.76 -13.19
N ASP A 270 -1.82 -0.13 -13.38
CA ASP A 270 -2.43 0.07 -14.69
C ASP A 270 -1.58 1.02 -15.55
N LEU A 271 -1.04 2.10 -14.96
CA LEU A 271 -0.12 3.01 -15.63
C LEU A 271 1.16 2.29 -16.08
N ARG A 272 1.78 1.49 -15.19
CA ARG A 272 2.95 0.68 -15.57
C ARG A 272 2.63 -0.27 -16.72
N THR A 273 1.50 -0.93 -16.66
CA THR A 273 1.05 -1.87 -17.70
C THR A 273 0.83 -1.15 -19.04
N SER A 274 0.24 0.04 -19.01
CA SER A 274 0.07 0.90 -20.19
C SER A 274 1.41 1.24 -20.83
N GLU A 275 2.38 1.70 -20.02
CA GLU A 275 3.72 2.03 -20.48
C GLU A 275 4.49 0.82 -21.01
N GLN A 276 4.37 -0.33 -20.37
CA GLN A 276 4.94 -1.59 -20.87
C GLN A 276 4.38 -1.97 -22.25
N ASN A 277 3.06 -1.82 -22.43
CA ASN A 277 2.41 -2.11 -23.71
C ASN A 277 2.79 -1.08 -24.78
N ARG A 278 2.94 0.19 -24.43
CA ARG A 278 3.31 1.27 -25.35
C ARG A 278 4.74 1.17 -25.83
N LEU A 279 5.68 0.91 -24.91
CA LEU A 279 7.13 0.89 -25.19
C LEU A 279 7.63 -0.50 -25.60
N GLY A 280 6.91 -1.57 -25.28
CA GLY A 280 7.32 -2.93 -25.61
C GLY A 280 8.71 -3.30 -25.06
N GLN A 281 9.66 -3.59 -25.96
CA GLN A 281 11.02 -3.97 -25.58
C GLN A 281 11.87 -2.79 -25.06
N ASP A 282 11.45 -1.56 -25.30
CA ASP A 282 12.15 -0.36 -24.85
C ASP A 282 11.73 0.07 -23.43
N PHE A 283 10.77 -0.67 -22.80
CA PHE A 283 10.35 -0.39 -21.44
C PHE A 283 11.45 -0.69 -20.42
N ASP A 284 11.82 0.32 -19.64
CA ASP A 284 12.72 0.20 -18.49
C ASP A 284 11.97 0.49 -17.18
N LEU A 285 11.89 -0.52 -16.31
CA LEU A 285 11.17 -0.43 -15.04
C LEU A 285 11.75 0.64 -14.10
N LYS A 286 13.09 0.77 -14.06
CA LYS A 286 13.73 1.80 -13.21
C LYS A 286 13.49 3.19 -13.74
N ALA A 287 13.52 3.36 -15.05
CA ALA A 287 13.18 4.63 -15.69
C ALA A 287 11.73 5.02 -15.39
N PHE A 288 10.80 4.08 -15.52
CA PHE A 288 9.40 4.28 -15.14
C PHE A 288 9.27 4.73 -13.67
N HIS A 289 9.84 3.99 -12.72
CA HIS A 289 9.80 4.35 -11.30
C HIS A 289 10.42 5.74 -11.05
N ASN A 290 11.53 6.06 -11.73
CA ASN A 290 12.19 7.35 -11.61
C ASN A 290 11.27 8.50 -12.07
N GLN A 291 10.55 8.32 -13.17
CA GLN A 291 9.64 9.34 -13.68
C GLN A 291 8.43 9.53 -12.75
N VAL A 292 7.79 8.44 -12.29
CA VAL A 292 6.71 8.53 -11.31
C VAL A 292 7.14 9.34 -10.08
N LEU A 293 8.32 9.04 -9.53
CA LEU A 293 8.84 9.72 -8.33
C LEU A 293 9.24 11.18 -8.58
N LYS A 294 9.76 11.51 -9.77
CA LYS A 294 10.14 12.87 -10.16
C LYS A 294 8.90 13.75 -10.39
N ILE A 295 7.88 13.21 -11.05
CA ILE A 295 6.60 13.90 -11.21
C ILE A 295 6.01 14.12 -9.81
N GLY A 296 6.10 13.13 -8.93
CA GLY A 296 5.70 13.23 -7.52
C GLY A 296 4.19 13.33 -7.31
N GLY A 297 3.79 13.75 -6.11
CA GLY A 297 2.40 13.73 -5.66
C GLY A 297 1.47 14.61 -6.48
N VAL A 298 0.75 13.99 -7.42
CA VAL A 298 -0.29 14.61 -8.26
C VAL A 298 -1.48 13.68 -8.39
N GLN A 299 -2.56 14.16 -8.95
CA GLN A 299 -3.70 13.34 -9.35
C GLN A 299 -3.30 12.42 -10.52
N PHE A 300 -3.85 11.21 -10.57
CA PHE A 300 -3.47 10.21 -11.56
C PHE A 300 -3.61 10.65 -13.03
N PRO A 301 -4.66 11.38 -13.46
CA PRO A 301 -4.72 11.89 -14.84
C PRO A 301 -3.60 12.88 -15.19
N VAL A 302 -3.06 13.57 -14.19
CA VAL A 302 -1.89 14.46 -14.38
C VAL A 302 -0.63 13.63 -14.50
N LEU A 303 -0.49 12.59 -13.65
CA LEU A 303 0.63 11.66 -13.69
C LEU A 303 0.75 10.98 -15.06
N GLU A 304 -0.35 10.40 -15.56
CA GLU A 304 -0.47 9.78 -16.88
C GLU A 304 0.02 10.71 -17.97
N LYS A 305 -0.54 11.94 -18.02
CA LYS A 305 -0.18 12.92 -19.05
C LYS A 305 1.31 13.26 -19.07
N TYR A 306 1.96 13.34 -17.92
CA TYR A 306 3.37 13.73 -17.86
C TYR A 306 4.33 12.55 -18.07
N ILE A 307 3.93 11.33 -17.75
CA ILE A 307 4.69 10.13 -18.12
C ILE A 307 4.71 9.96 -19.63
N ASP A 308 3.57 10.07 -20.32
CA ASP A 308 3.49 9.98 -21.77
C ASP A 308 4.34 11.02 -22.52
N ALA A 309 4.55 12.18 -21.91
CA ALA A 309 5.29 13.29 -22.53
C ALA A 309 6.83 13.13 -22.44
N GLU A 310 7.34 12.27 -21.54
CA GLU A 310 8.79 12.15 -21.26
C GLU A 310 9.42 10.89 -21.88
N PHE A 311 8.64 9.97 -22.39
CA PHE A 311 9.06 8.82 -23.17
C PHE A 311 8.67 9.02 -24.64
#